data_7bd8c707961462b92addc2bad08df101
#
_entry.id   7bd8c707961462b92addc2bad08df101
#
_cell.length_a   1.000
_cell.length_b   1.000
_cell.length_c   1.000
_cell.angle_alpha   90.00
_cell.angle_beta   90.00
_cell.angle_gamma   90.00
#
_symmetry.space_group_name_H-M   'P 1'
#
loop_
_entity.id
_entity.type
_entity.pdbx_description
1 polymer ?
#
loop_
_entity_poly.entity_id
_entity_poly.type
_entity_poly.pdbx_seq_one_letter_code
_entity_poly.pdbx_strand_id
1 'polypeptide(L)'
;MSLQAFETSPSVAPLQPLHLIEEISHRVANEYTEAIATLHLAAAGTGDARVRAALGGAAARLRAHAEAHRALLAPAAVGPVDLADYVGQVCASMTRASLADHGVRLLVDADEIWLESGRSWRVGLIVAELIRNAARHGLGGGPGAIRVSIAKTCGQVSCGVSDNGRLSGAAAPGRGRRLVEALAAELGGSVDWWFTPAGCLARLEIPMTLAPAR
;
A
#
# COMPACT_ATOMS: atom_id res chain seq x y z
N MET A 1 -18.85 15.88 58.76
CA MET A 1 -17.96 16.33 57.71
C MET A 1 -17.55 15.09 56.88
N SER A 2 -18.26 14.85 55.77
CA SER A 2 -18.03 13.69 54.90
C SER A 2 -17.13 14.13 53.75
N LEU A 3 -15.96 13.51 53.63
CA LEU A 3 -15.05 13.65 52.51
C LEU A 3 -15.59 12.81 51.34
N GLN A 4 -16.03 13.47 50.27
CA GLN A 4 -16.32 12.84 49.01
C GLN A 4 -15.01 12.43 48.31
N ALA A 5 -14.89 11.15 48.02
CA ALA A 5 -13.83 10.62 47.18
C ALA A 5 -14.07 11.06 45.72
N PHE A 6 -13.09 11.73 45.13
CA PHE A 6 -13.05 12.01 43.71
C PHE A 6 -12.76 10.69 42.96
N GLU A 7 -13.74 10.20 42.20
CA GLU A 7 -13.54 9.16 41.23
C GLU A 7 -12.60 9.66 40.13
N THR A 8 -11.42 9.06 40.04
CA THR A 8 -10.50 9.25 38.93
C THR A 8 -11.08 8.57 37.69
N SER A 9 -11.49 9.37 36.72
CA SER A 9 -11.85 8.90 35.40
C SER A 9 -10.72 8.04 34.81
N PRO A 10 -11.03 6.89 34.14
CA PRO A 10 -10.02 6.08 33.55
C PRO A 10 -9.31 6.87 32.44
N SER A 11 -7.99 6.99 32.58
CA SER A 11 -7.11 7.55 31.56
C SER A 11 -7.21 6.65 30.33
N VAL A 12 -7.85 7.14 29.26
CA VAL A 12 -7.85 6.51 27.95
C VAL A 12 -6.39 6.60 27.44
N ALA A 13 -5.69 5.49 27.44
CA ALA A 13 -4.37 5.40 26.86
C ALA A 13 -4.46 5.85 25.38
N PRO A 14 -3.53 6.68 24.88
CA PRO A 14 -3.55 7.10 23.49
C PRO A 14 -3.45 5.85 22.61
N LEU A 15 -4.45 5.64 21.75
CA LEU A 15 -4.45 4.57 20.75
C LEU A 15 -3.17 4.70 19.94
N GLN A 16 -2.37 3.64 19.90
CA GLN A 16 -1.17 3.65 19.07
C GLN A 16 -1.59 3.89 17.61
N PRO A 17 -0.88 4.72 16.84
CA PRO A 17 -1.27 5.08 15.46
C PRO A 17 -1.57 3.88 14.56
N LEU A 18 -0.94 2.73 14.83
CA LEU A 18 -1.13 1.48 14.11
C LEU A 18 -2.53 0.88 14.31
N HIS A 19 -3.07 0.87 15.54
CA HIS A 19 -4.43 0.38 15.82
C HIS A 19 -5.50 1.25 15.14
N LEU A 20 -5.26 2.56 15.03
CA LEU A 20 -6.16 3.45 14.32
C LEU A 20 -6.18 3.14 12.81
N ILE A 21 -5.02 2.86 12.22
CA ILE A 21 -4.92 2.47 10.81
C ILE A 21 -5.64 1.14 10.56
N GLU A 22 -5.48 0.15 11.45
CA GLU A 22 -6.19 -1.13 11.37
C GLU A 22 -7.71 -0.93 11.45
N GLU A 23 -8.20 -0.15 12.43
CA GLU A 23 -9.63 0.12 12.59
C GLU A 23 -10.22 0.83 11.35
N ILE A 24 -9.55 1.87 10.85
CA ILE A 24 -9.96 2.57 9.62
C ILE A 24 -9.99 1.59 8.44
N SER A 25 -8.99 0.75 8.33
CA SER A 25 -8.90 -0.23 7.25
C SER A 25 -10.03 -1.25 7.29
N HIS A 26 -10.39 -1.74 8.48
CA HIS A 26 -11.55 -2.63 8.65
C HIS A 26 -12.86 -1.94 8.30
N ARG A 27 -13.06 -0.68 8.69
CA ARG A 27 -14.25 0.12 8.31
C ARG A 27 -14.35 0.28 6.79
N VAL A 28 -13.26 0.66 6.14
CA VAL A 28 -13.20 0.81 4.68
C VAL A 28 -13.53 -0.52 3.98
N ALA A 29 -13.03 -1.66 4.48
CA ALA A 29 -13.35 -2.97 3.92
C ALA A 29 -14.85 -3.32 4.05
N ASN A 30 -15.50 -2.93 5.15
CA ASN A 30 -16.93 -3.11 5.35
C ASN A 30 -17.74 -2.23 4.39
N GLU A 31 -17.37 -0.97 4.21
CA GLU A 31 -18.01 -0.05 3.24
C GLU A 31 -17.92 -0.58 1.80
N TYR A 32 -16.77 -1.12 1.39
CA TYR A 32 -16.64 -1.80 0.10
C TYR A 32 -17.61 -2.98 -0.04
N THR A 33 -17.74 -3.80 1.02
CA THR A 33 -18.61 -4.98 1.00
C THR A 33 -20.07 -4.57 0.82
N GLU A 34 -20.53 -3.55 1.54
CA GLU A 34 -21.89 -3.00 1.43
C GLU A 34 -22.16 -2.41 0.04
N ALA A 35 -21.23 -1.62 -0.49
CA ALA A 35 -21.34 -1.03 -1.82
C ALA A 35 -21.42 -2.10 -2.91
N ILE A 36 -20.62 -3.17 -2.83
CA ILE A 36 -20.64 -4.30 -3.76
C ILE A 36 -21.99 -5.02 -3.69
N ALA A 37 -22.50 -5.28 -2.47
CA ALA A 37 -23.81 -5.91 -2.29
C ALA A 37 -24.95 -5.08 -2.90
N THR A 38 -24.92 -3.76 -2.70
CA THR A 38 -25.90 -2.83 -3.28
C THR A 38 -25.87 -2.87 -4.80
N LEU A 39 -24.70 -2.88 -5.44
CA LEU A 39 -24.56 -2.99 -6.90
C LEU A 39 -25.10 -4.33 -7.42
N HIS A 40 -24.88 -5.43 -6.71
CA HIS A 40 -25.42 -6.74 -7.08
C HIS A 40 -26.96 -6.78 -6.97
N LEU A 41 -27.53 -6.22 -5.90
CA LEU A 41 -28.98 -6.12 -5.75
C LEU A 41 -29.61 -5.27 -6.86
N ALA A 42 -29.02 -4.13 -7.19
CA ALA A 42 -29.47 -3.29 -8.29
C ALA A 42 -29.37 -4.02 -9.65
N ALA A 43 -28.29 -4.78 -9.87
CA ALA A 43 -28.12 -5.58 -11.09
C ALA A 43 -29.17 -6.71 -11.19
N ALA A 44 -29.54 -7.32 -10.07
CA ALA A 44 -30.58 -8.36 -10.04
C ALA A 44 -31.99 -7.79 -10.27
N GLY A 45 -32.24 -6.56 -9.81
CA GLY A 45 -33.54 -5.89 -9.94
C GLY A 45 -33.83 -5.29 -11.33
N THR A 46 -32.84 -5.18 -12.24
CA THR A 46 -33.03 -4.57 -13.55
C THR A 46 -33.35 -5.60 -14.64
N GLY A 47 -34.34 -5.29 -15.51
CA GLY A 47 -34.62 -6.05 -16.71
C GLY A 47 -33.66 -5.74 -17.87
N ASP A 48 -32.95 -4.60 -17.84
CA ASP A 48 -32.03 -4.17 -18.90
C ASP A 48 -30.68 -4.85 -18.80
N ALA A 49 -30.33 -5.62 -19.83
CA ALA A 49 -29.07 -6.35 -19.92
C ALA A 49 -27.83 -5.42 -19.91
N ARG A 50 -27.95 -4.22 -20.52
CA ARG A 50 -26.83 -3.24 -20.56
C ARG A 50 -26.59 -2.65 -19.18
N VAL A 51 -27.66 -2.29 -18.46
CA VAL A 51 -27.58 -1.78 -17.09
C VAL A 51 -27.02 -2.86 -16.18
N ARG A 52 -27.48 -4.10 -16.30
CA ARG A 52 -26.98 -5.24 -15.52
C ARG A 52 -25.47 -5.45 -15.75
N ALA A 53 -25.01 -5.41 -17.00
CA ALA A 53 -23.59 -5.54 -17.33
C ALA A 53 -22.75 -4.39 -16.75
N ALA A 54 -23.24 -3.15 -16.83
CA ALA A 54 -22.55 -1.99 -16.28
C ALA A 54 -22.42 -2.06 -14.75
N LEU A 55 -23.49 -2.43 -14.04
CA LEU A 55 -23.48 -2.62 -12.58
C LEU A 55 -22.58 -3.77 -12.16
N GLY A 56 -22.59 -4.89 -12.89
CA GLY A 56 -21.67 -6.02 -12.67
C GLY A 56 -20.22 -5.63 -12.85
N GLY A 57 -19.88 -4.86 -13.89
CA GLY A 57 -18.56 -4.31 -14.12
C GLY A 57 -18.12 -3.34 -13.01
N ALA A 58 -19.02 -2.50 -12.52
CA ALA A 58 -18.73 -1.61 -11.38
C ALA A 58 -18.48 -2.40 -10.09
N ALA A 59 -19.27 -3.43 -9.80
CA ALA A 59 -19.08 -4.30 -8.65
C ALA A 59 -17.75 -5.07 -8.72
N ALA A 60 -17.35 -5.55 -9.91
CA ALA A 60 -16.07 -6.23 -10.11
C ALA A 60 -14.88 -5.30 -9.85
N ARG A 61 -14.91 -4.06 -10.37
CA ARG A 61 -13.86 -3.05 -10.08
C ARG A 61 -13.78 -2.72 -8.60
N LEU A 62 -14.92 -2.52 -7.94
CA LEU A 62 -14.95 -2.21 -6.51
C LEU A 62 -14.41 -3.36 -5.67
N ARG A 63 -14.67 -4.62 -6.08
CA ARG A 63 -14.09 -5.82 -5.44
C ARG A 63 -12.57 -5.85 -5.58
N ALA A 64 -12.04 -5.55 -6.78
CA ALA A 64 -10.59 -5.48 -6.99
C ALA A 64 -9.93 -4.41 -6.11
N HIS A 65 -10.57 -3.24 -5.94
CA HIS A 65 -10.09 -2.21 -5.01
C HIS A 65 -10.13 -2.66 -3.55
N ALA A 66 -11.18 -3.37 -3.14
CA ALA A 66 -11.28 -3.94 -1.79
C ALA A 66 -10.17 -4.98 -1.52
N GLU A 67 -9.84 -5.80 -2.51
CA GLU A 67 -8.73 -6.77 -2.43
C GLU A 67 -7.38 -6.06 -2.32
N ALA A 68 -7.13 -5.02 -3.13
CA ALA A 68 -5.92 -4.21 -3.04
C ALA A 68 -5.79 -3.52 -1.66
N HIS A 69 -6.90 -3.04 -1.11
CA HIS A 69 -6.93 -2.48 0.24
C HIS A 69 -6.60 -3.52 1.30
N ARG A 70 -7.18 -4.74 1.21
CA ARG A 70 -6.87 -5.84 2.13
C ARG A 70 -5.42 -6.29 2.06
N ALA A 71 -4.82 -6.33 0.87
CA ALA A 71 -3.42 -6.69 0.70
C ALA A 71 -2.46 -5.70 1.40
N LEU A 72 -2.92 -4.48 1.68
CA LEU A 72 -2.19 -3.46 2.42
C LEU A 72 -2.46 -3.49 3.93
N LEU A 73 -3.26 -4.44 4.43
CA LEU A 73 -3.39 -4.67 5.87
C LEU A 73 -2.14 -5.36 6.43
N ALA A 74 -1.90 -5.15 7.71
CA ALA A 74 -0.83 -5.87 8.38
C ALA A 74 -1.05 -7.38 8.24
N PRO A 75 -0.01 -8.16 7.91
CA PRO A 75 -0.12 -9.62 7.89
C PRO A 75 -0.57 -10.13 9.26
N ALA A 76 -1.56 -11.02 9.28
CA ALA A 76 -2.05 -11.62 10.52
C ALA A 76 -1.03 -12.61 11.16
N ALA A 77 0.05 -12.91 10.46
CA ALA A 77 1.08 -13.83 10.92
C ALA A 77 1.85 -13.26 12.12
N VAL A 78 1.95 -14.05 13.17
CA VAL A 78 2.84 -13.79 14.29
C VAL A 78 4.21 -14.38 13.93
N GLY A 79 5.18 -13.51 13.62
CA GLY A 79 6.54 -13.93 13.27
C GLY A 79 7.03 -13.36 11.93
N PRO A 80 8.17 -13.88 11.44
CA PRO A 80 8.72 -13.47 10.15
C PRO A 80 7.82 -13.86 8.97
N VAL A 81 7.76 -12.97 7.98
CA VAL A 81 7.00 -13.11 6.72
C VAL A 81 7.98 -12.99 5.58
N ASP A 82 7.83 -13.79 4.54
CA ASP A 82 8.57 -13.58 3.29
C ASP A 82 8.13 -12.29 2.61
N LEU A 83 9.07 -11.35 2.55
CA LEU A 83 8.84 -10.03 1.97
C LEU A 83 8.52 -10.11 0.47
N ALA A 84 9.16 -11.04 -0.27
CA ALA A 84 8.92 -11.23 -1.69
C ALA A 84 7.48 -11.66 -1.95
N ASP A 85 7.00 -12.65 -1.22
CA ASP A 85 5.61 -13.12 -1.32
C ASP A 85 4.62 -12.03 -0.94
N TYR A 86 4.87 -11.32 0.17
CA TYR A 86 3.98 -10.25 0.64
C TYR A 86 3.89 -9.10 -0.37
N VAL A 87 5.02 -8.57 -0.83
CA VAL A 87 5.04 -7.50 -1.83
C VAL A 87 4.49 -7.98 -3.17
N GLY A 88 4.74 -9.24 -3.55
CA GLY A 88 4.14 -9.85 -4.73
C GLY A 88 2.61 -9.83 -4.69
N GLN A 89 2.00 -10.15 -3.55
CA GLN A 89 0.54 -10.08 -3.34
C GLN A 89 0.02 -8.66 -3.43
N VAL A 90 0.72 -7.67 -2.83
CA VAL A 90 0.38 -6.25 -2.95
C VAL A 90 0.42 -5.82 -4.42
N CYS A 91 1.49 -6.12 -5.15
CA CYS A 91 1.65 -5.79 -6.56
C CYS A 91 0.56 -6.41 -7.45
N ALA A 92 0.25 -7.70 -7.24
CA ALA A 92 -0.79 -8.41 -7.99
C ALA A 92 -2.18 -7.79 -7.75
N SER A 93 -2.50 -7.44 -6.51
CA SER A 93 -3.79 -6.81 -6.19
C SER A 93 -3.90 -5.39 -6.75
N MET A 94 -2.84 -4.58 -6.71
CA MET A 94 -2.81 -3.26 -7.34
C MET A 94 -2.96 -3.33 -8.87
N THR A 95 -2.34 -4.34 -9.50
CA THR A 95 -2.48 -4.58 -10.93
C THR A 95 -3.95 -4.82 -11.30
N ARG A 96 -4.64 -5.73 -10.57
CA ARG A 96 -6.06 -6.03 -10.82
C ARG A 96 -6.98 -4.85 -10.50
N ALA A 97 -6.64 -4.04 -9.49
CA ALA A 97 -7.49 -2.94 -9.05
C ALA A 97 -7.49 -1.74 -10.01
N SER A 98 -6.35 -1.42 -10.63
CA SER A 98 -6.27 -0.21 -11.45
C SER A 98 -5.22 -0.23 -12.55
N LEU A 99 -4.06 -0.86 -12.36
CA LEU A 99 -2.95 -0.70 -13.30
C LEU A 99 -3.23 -1.34 -14.67
N ALA A 100 -3.89 -2.51 -14.67
CA ALA A 100 -4.23 -3.22 -15.91
C ALA A 100 -5.18 -2.42 -16.81
N ASP A 101 -6.16 -1.74 -16.23
CA ASP A 101 -7.14 -0.92 -16.96
C ASP A 101 -6.48 0.30 -17.64
N HIS A 102 -5.33 0.75 -17.14
CA HIS A 102 -4.54 1.84 -17.71
C HIS A 102 -3.39 1.35 -18.62
N GLY A 103 -3.33 0.05 -18.89
CA GLY A 103 -2.27 -0.54 -19.72
C GLY A 103 -0.89 -0.52 -19.07
N VAL A 104 -0.82 -0.43 -17.75
CA VAL A 104 0.45 -0.44 -16.99
C VAL A 104 0.86 -1.88 -16.71
N ARG A 105 2.08 -2.24 -17.11
CA ARG A 105 2.71 -3.53 -16.78
C ARG A 105 3.54 -3.38 -15.52
N LEU A 106 3.22 -4.17 -14.50
CA LEU A 106 3.98 -4.24 -13.26
C LEU A 106 4.84 -5.50 -13.25
N LEU A 107 6.15 -5.33 -13.11
CA LEU A 107 7.15 -6.41 -13.07
C LEU A 107 7.73 -6.47 -11.66
N VAL A 108 7.82 -7.66 -11.08
CA VAL A 108 8.39 -7.87 -9.74
C VAL A 108 9.58 -8.82 -9.88
N ASP A 109 10.71 -8.42 -9.31
CA ASP A 109 11.95 -9.18 -9.23
C ASP A 109 12.44 -9.10 -7.77
N ALA A 110 12.37 -10.21 -7.05
CA ALA A 110 12.54 -10.19 -5.59
C ALA A 110 13.29 -11.42 -5.09
N ASP A 111 14.29 -11.17 -4.26
CA ASP A 111 14.95 -12.20 -3.46
C ASP A 111 14.04 -12.66 -2.31
N GLU A 112 14.15 -13.92 -1.91
CA GLU A 112 13.52 -14.44 -0.69
C GLU A 112 14.17 -13.78 0.54
N ILE A 113 13.38 -12.99 1.28
CA ILE A 113 13.82 -12.22 2.44
C ILE A 113 12.80 -12.30 3.55
N TRP A 114 13.18 -12.86 4.68
CA TRP A 114 12.33 -12.96 5.86
C TRP A 114 12.50 -11.75 6.77
N LEU A 115 11.41 -11.02 7.01
CA LEU A 115 11.35 -9.89 7.95
C LEU A 115 10.18 -10.09 8.92
N GLU A 116 10.24 -9.47 10.09
CA GLU A 116 9.10 -9.39 10.99
C GLU A 116 7.88 -8.78 10.29
N SER A 117 6.69 -9.30 10.60
CA SER A 117 5.44 -8.95 9.90
C SER A 117 5.18 -7.44 9.88
N GLY A 118 5.42 -6.74 11.00
CA GLY A 118 5.28 -5.28 11.07
C GLY A 118 6.28 -4.51 10.20
N ARG A 119 7.47 -5.07 9.95
CA ARG A 119 8.45 -4.47 9.03
C ARG A 119 8.07 -4.72 7.59
N SER A 120 7.69 -5.96 7.24
CA SER A 120 7.20 -6.32 5.90
C SER A 120 5.99 -5.47 5.51
N TRP A 121 5.08 -5.24 6.45
CA TRP A 121 3.92 -4.39 6.25
C TRP A 121 4.31 -2.95 5.88
N ARG A 122 5.23 -2.32 6.63
CA ARG A 122 5.69 -0.96 6.32
C ARG A 122 6.37 -0.88 4.96
N VAL A 123 7.18 -1.89 4.59
CA VAL A 123 7.77 -1.97 3.24
C VAL A 123 6.66 -2.08 2.19
N GLY A 124 5.64 -2.91 2.39
CA GLY A 124 4.50 -3.01 1.47
C GLY A 124 3.74 -1.69 1.29
N LEU A 125 3.53 -0.93 2.37
CA LEU A 125 2.93 0.42 2.29
C LEU A 125 3.79 1.39 1.48
N ILE A 126 5.12 1.37 1.70
CA ILE A 126 6.07 2.19 0.93
C ILE A 126 6.00 1.81 -0.55
N VAL A 127 6.13 0.52 -0.88
CA VAL A 127 6.07 0.03 -2.27
C VAL A 127 4.77 0.42 -2.95
N ALA A 128 3.64 0.24 -2.28
CA ALA A 128 2.34 0.62 -2.83
C ALA A 128 2.25 2.13 -3.13
N GLU A 129 2.78 2.98 -2.25
CA GLU A 129 2.82 4.42 -2.47
C GLU A 129 3.76 4.79 -3.62
N LEU A 130 4.92 4.15 -3.72
CA LEU A 130 5.86 4.35 -4.83
C LEU A 130 5.26 3.90 -6.17
N ILE A 131 4.53 2.77 -6.23
CA ILE A 131 3.81 2.32 -7.42
C ILE A 131 2.73 3.33 -7.81
N ARG A 132 1.93 3.83 -6.86
CA ARG A 132 0.92 4.88 -7.13
C ARG A 132 1.55 6.14 -7.70
N ASN A 133 2.69 6.55 -7.14
CA ASN A 133 3.44 7.72 -7.62
C ASN A 133 3.97 7.50 -9.03
N ALA A 134 4.54 6.33 -9.33
CA ALA A 134 5.01 5.95 -10.66
C ALA A 134 3.86 5.97 -11.68
N ALA A 135 2.74 5.35 -11.38
CA ALA A 135 1.57 5.31 -12.26
C ALA A 135 0.98 6.70 -12.51
N ARG A 136 0.83 7.50 -11.45
CA ARG A 136 0.18 8.81 -11.53
C ARG A 136 1.09 9.90 -12.11
N HIS A 137 2.33 9.95 -11.65
CA HIS A 137 3.25 11.04 -11.96
C HIS A 137 4.28 10.65 -13.02
N GLY A 138 4.85 9.45 -12.95
CA GLY A 138 5.78 8.93 -13.94
C GLY A 138 5.08 8.67 -15.28
N LEU A 139 4.04 7.87 -15.27
CA LEU A 139 3.29 7.47 -16.47
C LEU A 139 2.12 8.44 -16.82
N GLY A 140 1.82 9.42 -15.96
CA GLY A 140 0.74 10.38 -16.19
C GLY A 140 -0.66 9.74 -16.27
N GLY A 141 -0.86 8.57 -15.66
CA GLY A 141 -2.09 7.78 -15.72
C GLY A 141 -2.27 7.01 -17.05
N GLY A 142 -1.28 7.02 -17.94
CA GLY A 142 -1.27 6.28 -19.21
C GLY A 142 -0.53 4.94 -19.13
N PRO A 143 -0.41 4.25 -20.29
CA PRO A 143 0.27 2.96 -20.37
C PRO A 143 1.78 3.09 -20.15
N GLY A 144 2.40 2.03 -19.65
CA GLY A 144 3.82 1.97 -19.42
C GLY A 144 4.26 0.74 -18.64
N ALA A 145 5.45 0.81 -18.07
CA ALA A 145 6.00 -0.25 -17.24
C ALA A 145 6.50 0.32 -15.91
N ILE A 146 6.17 -0.41 -14.84
CA ILE A 146 6.71 -0.18 -13.50
C ILE A 146 7.44 -1.46 -13.09
N ARG A 147 8.64 -1.34 -12.54
CA ARG A 147 9.42 -2.46 -12.01
C ARG A 147 9.61 -2.27 -10.51
N VAL A 148 9.32 -3.31 -9.76
CA VAL A 148 9.64 -3.43 -8.34
C VAL A 148 10.78 -4.43 -8.21
N SER A 149 11.85 -4.07 -7.52
CA SER A 149 12.98 -4.93 -7.22
C SER A 149 13.21 -5.01 -5.71
N ILE A 150 13.44 -6.20 -5.19
CA ILE A 150 13.79 -6.42 -3.77
C ILE A 150 15.05 -7.27 -3.75
N ALA A 151 16.09 -6.77 -3.11
CA ALA A 151 17.36 -7.47 -3.01
C ALA A 151 17.94 -7.37 -1.62
N LYS A 152 18.67 -8.43 -1.22
CA LYS A 152 19.47 -8.45 -0.01
C LYS A 152 20.92 -8.11 -0.33
N THR A 153 21.46 -7.09 0.30
CA THR A 153 22.84 -6.65 0.05
C THR A 153 23.51 -6.28 1.37
N CYS A 154 24.61 -6.98 1.73
CA CYS A 154 25.46 -6.62 2.88
C CYS A 154 24.71 -6.32 4.20
N GLY A 155 23.72 -7.15 4.56
CA GLY A 155 22.95 -6.96 5.79
C GLY A 155 21.84 -5.89 5.72
N GLN A 156 21.58 -5.39 4.54
CA GLN A 156 20.48 -4.48 4.23
C GLN A 156 19.47 -5.10 3.25
N VAL A 157 18.25 -4.60 3.27
CA VAL A 157 17.24 -4.84 2.25
C VAL A 157 17.15 -3.57 1.42
N SER A 158 17.35 -3.73 0.11
CA SER A 158 17.14 -2.68 -0.88
C SER A 158 15.85 -2.97 -1.65
N CYS A 159 14.93 -2.01 -1.68
CA CYS A 159 13.69 -2.14 -2.43
C CYS A 159 13.56 -0.97 -3.41
N GLY A 160 13.59 -1.25 -4.71
CA GLY A 160 13.51 -0.27 -5.79
C GLY A 160 12.15 -0.29 -6.48
N VAL A 161 11.61 0.89 -6.79
CA VAL A 161 10.47 1.05 -7.70
C VAL A 161 10.85 2.02 -8.79
N SER A 162 10.80 1.56 -10.04
CA SER A 162 11.13 2.39 -11.22
C SER A 162 10.00 2.36 -12.24
N ASP A 163 9.86 3.46 -12.97
CA ASP A 163 8.96 3.58 -14.11
C ASP A 163 9.72 4.01 -15.37
N ASN A 164 9.11 3.80 -16.54
CA ASN A 164 9.61 4.25 -17.83
C ASN A 164 8.84 5.46 -18.37
N GLY A 165 8.26 6.26 -17.48
CA GLY A 165 7.52 7.45 -17.84
C GLY A 165 8.43 8.60 -18.27
N ARG A 166 7.81 9.68 -18.76
CA ARG A 166 8.51 10.92 -19.12
C ARG A 166 8.16 11.97 -18.09
N LEU A 167 9.08 12.26 -17.18
CA LEU A 167 8.89 13.32 -16.20
C LEU A 167 8.94 14.70 -16.87
N SER A 168 7.89 15.46 -16.64
CA SER A 168 7.85 16.91 -16.90
C SER A 168 8.21 17.69 -15.62
N GLY A 169 9.42 17.47 -15.09
CA GLY A 169 9.97 18.23 -13.94
C GLY A 169 9.82 17.57 -12.58
N ALA A 170 10.67 17.96 -11.63
CA ALA A 170 10.59 17.54 -10.23
C ALA A 170 9.39 18.23 -9.56
N ALA A 171 8.31 17.49 -9.36
CA ALA A 171 7.19 17.97 -8.55
C ALA A 171 7.62 18.17 -7.09
N ALA A 172 7.09 19.19 -6.44
CA ALA A 172 7.31 19.40 -5.01
C ALA A 172 6.86 18.16 -4.21
N PRO A 173 7.56 17.81 -3.11
CA PRO A 173 7.23 16.65 -2.31
C PRO A 173 5.78 16.71 -1.80
N GLY A 174 4.92 15.81 -2.29
CA GLY A 174 3.53 15.67 -1.86
C GLY A 174 3.39 14.89 -0.55
N ARG A 175 2.14 14.65 -0.12
CA ARG A 175 1.82 13.88 1.10
C ARG A 175 2.38 12.45 1.02
N GLY A 176 2.30 11.81 -0.14
CA GLY A 176 2.78 10.44 -0.35
C GLY A 176 4.28 10.31 -0.11
N ARG A 177 5.08 11.24 -0.62
CA ARG A 177 6.53 11.25 -0.39
C ARG A 177 6.88 11.41 1.09
N ARG A 178 6.19 12.29 1.83
CA ARG A 178 6.41 12.44 3.28
C ARG A 178 6.04 11.16 4.05
N LEU A 179 4.97 10.48 3.64
CA LEU A 179 4.59 9.19 4.23
C LEU A 179 5.69 8.14 4.02
N VAL A 180 6.21 8.04 2.78
CA VAL A 180 7.30 7.12 2.45
C VAL A 180 8.54 7.41 3.28
N GLU A 181 8.95 8.68 3.40
CA GLU A 181 10.10 9.12 4.22
C GLU A 181 9.91 8.79 5.70
N ALA A 182 8.71 9.03 6.25
CA ALA A 182 8.38 8.72 7.64
C ALA A 182 8.44 7.21 7.93
N LEU A 183 7.82 6.39 7.08
CA LEU A 183 7.85 4.93 7.23
C LEU A 183 9.27 4.35 7.07
N ALA A 184 10.07 4.90 6.15
CA ALA A 184 11.47 4.50 5.99
C ALA A 184 12.30 4.80 7.25
N ALA A 185 12.10 5.99 7.84
CA ALA A 185 12.76 6.36 9.10
C ALA A 185 12.36 5.43 10.26
N GLU A 186 11.08 5.02 10.38
CA GLU A 186 10.61 4.04 11.37
C GLU A 186 11.29 2.66 11.18
N LEU A 187 11.66 2.32 9.94
CA LEU A 187 12.39 1.10 9.62
C LEU A 187 13.91 1.22 9.85
N GLY A 188 14.38 2.40 10.28
CA GLY A 188 15.79 2.69 10.45
C GLY A 188 16.55 2.86 9.14
N GLY A 189 15.85 3.21 8.07
CA GLY A 189 16.37 3.37 6.71
C GLY A 189 16.09 4.72 6.09
N SER A 190 16.30 4.80 4.78
CA SER A 190 16.09 5.99 3.97
C SER A 190 15.54 5.65 2.58
N VAL A 191 14.99 6.67 1.92
CA VAL A 191 14.54 6.56 0.52
C VAL A 191 15.20 7.65 -0.30
N ASP A 192 15.80 7.24 -1.42
CA ASP A 192 16.40 8.12 -2.41
C ASP A 192 15.61 8.10 -3.72
N TRP A 193 15.59 9.22 -4.45
CA TRP A 193 14.91 9.38 -5.73
C TRP A 193 15.87 9.88 -6.80
N TRP A 194 15.86 9.20 -7.95
CA TRP A 194 16.56 9.62 -9.15
C TRP A 194 15.55 9.85 -10.25
N PHE A 195 15.59 11.08 -10.80
CA PHE A 195 14.72 11.49 -11.89
C PHE A 195 15.54 11.63 -13.16
N THR A 196 15.10 11.00 -14.24
CA THR A 196 15.73 11.04 -15.54
C THR A 196 14.68 11.31 -16.62
N PRO A 197 15.08 11.78 -17.83
CA PRO A 197 14.14 11.91 -18.95
C PRO A 197 13.45 10.59 -19.36
N ALA A 198 14.00 9.44 -18.93
CA ALA A 198 13.50 8.10 -19.26
C ALA A 198 12.71 7.45 -18.10
N GLY A 199 12.42 8.17 -17.03
CA GLY A 199 11.65 7.68 -15.89
C GLY A 199 12.23 8.07 -14.54
N CYS A 200 11.59 7.55 -13.49
CA CYS A 200 12.01 7.72 -12.11
C CYS A 200 12.44 6.38 -11.51
N LEU A 201 13.39 6.43 -10.58
CA LEU A 201 13.72 5.36 -9.65
C LEU A 201 13.60 5.90 -8.23
N ALA A 202 12.82 5.24 -7.40
CA ALA A 202 12.83 5.41 -5.94
C ALA A 202 13.42 4.15 -5.31
N ARG A 203 14.36 4.31 -4.38
CA ARG A 203 15.00 3.19 -3.69
C ARG A 203 14.92 3.38 -2.19
N LEU A 204 14.29 2.42 -1.51
CA LEU A 204 14.31 2.25 -0.08
C LEU A 204 15.50 1.37 0.31
N GLU A 205 16.24 1.79 1.33
CA GLU A 205 17.28 0.97 1.97
C GLU A 205 16.99 0.89 3.47
N ILE A 206 16.89 -0.34 4.00
CA ILE A 206 16.65 -0.60 5.42
C ILE A 206 17.60 -1.66 5.94
N PRO A 207 18.04 -1.61 7.21
CA PRO A 207 18.82 -2.69 7.80
C PRO A 207 17.95 -3.95 7.93
N MET A 208 18.55 -5.14 7.82
CA MET A 208 17.86 -6.43 8.03
C MET A 208 17.26 -6.53 9.44
N THR A 209 17.99 -6.04 10.43
CA THR A 209 17.57 -5.99 11.84
C THR A 209 17.58 -4.55 12.30
N LEU A 210 16.58 -4.15 13.10
CA LEU A 210 16.66 -2.86 13.80
C LEU A 210 17.83 -2.88 14.76
N ALA A 211 18.63 -1.81 14.77
CA ALA A 211 19.60 -1.62 15.84
C ALA A 211 18.83 -1.57 17.18
N PRO A 212 19.33 -2.19 18.27
CA PRO A 212 18.71 -2.06 19.57
C PRO A 212 18.57 -0.56 19.90
N ALA A 213 17.39 -0.17 20.39
CA ALA A 213 17.14 1.21 20.85
C ALA A 213 18.19 1.54 21.94
N ARG A 214 18.94 2.64 21.75
CA ARG A 214 19.88 3.16 22.74
C ARG A 214 19.13 3.86 23.86
#